data_4c2558ffc5ccd5447417eda75ce62905
#
_entry.id   4c2558ffc5ccd5447417eda75ce62905
#
_cell.length_a   1.000
_cell.length_b   1.000
_cell.length_c   1.000
_cell.angle_alpha   90.00
_cell.angle_beta   90.00
_cell.angle_gamma   90.00
#
_symmetry.space_group_name_H-M   'P 1'
#
loop_
_entity.id
_entity.type
_entity.pdbx_description
1 polymer ?
#
loop_
_entity_poly.entity_id
_entity_poly.type
_entity_poly.pdbx_seq_one_letter_code
_entity_poly.pdbx_strand_id
1 'polypeptide(L)'
;MTALDADRNGEISAEEIKDAVAALKKLDKNKDDKLTAEELRPNFGANRSGRGGSGIPDRSRAPVTQPLKPLPPVAKQIGGVSTREILQLFGAKGRHGGTERELANYRRVFGFTDADRDGRHSKKVYIENGAYLTPQSRQGIFQASDSNNDGFVSEAEYVENRLITDEAKLIFSDMDANGNNRLTAKELLASGKLKDEKLANGVFKALDTNEDGELVIPEYLRVWGRWARH
;
A
#
# COMPACT_ATOMS: atom_id res chain seq x y z
N MET A 1 6.01 -0.40 -20.37
CA MET A 1 6.20 0.26 -21.67
C MET A 1 7.52 -0.12 -22.37
N THR A 2 8.48 -0.73 -21.70
CA THR A 2 9.81 -1.06 -22.24
C THR A 2 9.87 -2.10 -23.37
N ALA A 3 8.81 -2.79 -23.71
CA ALA A 3 8.81 -3.76 -24.80
C ALA A 3 8.46 -3.14 -26.16
N LEU A 4 7.76 -2.01 -26.16
CA LEU A 4 7.37 -1.27 -27.35
C LEU A 4 8.24 -0.03 -27.56
N ASP A 5 8.91 0.47 -26.52
CA ASP A 5 9.84 1.60 -26.53
C ASP A 5 11.26 1.00 -26.52
N ALA A 6 11.78 0.71 -27.71
CA ALA A 6 13.03 -0.01 -27.91
C ALA A 6 14.25 0.85 -27.59
N ASP A 7 14.18 2.16 -27.87
CA ASP A 7 15.26 3.14 -27.62
C ASP A 7 15.16 3.77 -26.23
N ARG A 8 14.06 3.53 -25.50
CA ARG A 8 13.79 4.00 -24.12
C ARG A 8 13.75 5.51 -23.99
N ASN A 9 13.25 6.18 -25.00
CA ASN A 9 13.14 7.65 -25.00
C ASN A 9 11.83 8.13 -24.33
N GLY A 10 10.90 7.20 -23.98
CA GLY A 10 9.62 7.49 -23.34
C GLY A 10 8.49 7.78 -24.32
N GLU A 11 8.74 7.76 -25.62
CA GLU A 11 7.76 7.91 -26.69
C GLU A 11 7.73 6.64 -27.54
N ILE A 12 6.62 6.36 -28.19
CA ILE A 12 6.51 5.25 -29.13
C ILE A 12 6.44 5.84 -30.54
N SER A 13 7.53 5.70 -31.27
CA SER A 13 7.71 6.21 -32.61
C SER A 13 6.92 5.40 -33.65
N ALA A 14 6.76 5.95 -34.85
CA ALA A 14 6.09 5.26 -35.96
C ALA A 14 6.80 3.97 -36.40
N GLU A 15 8.12 3.90 -36.20
CA GLU A 15 8.92 2.70 -36.49
C GLU A 15 8.69 1.62 -35.44
N GLU A 16 8.63 2.01 -34.17
CA GLU A 16 8.33 1.09 -33.06
C GLU A 16 6.89 0.55 -33.13
N ILE A 17 5.95 1.35 -33.61
CA ILE A 17 4.59 0.90 -33.89
C ILE A 17 4.58 -0.18 -34.98
N LYS A 18 5.38 -0.07 -36.03
CA LYS A 18 5.48 -1.08 -37.07
C LYS A 18 6.04 -2.40 -36.54
N ASP A 19 6.99 -2.30 -35.60
CA ASP A 19 7.63 -3.48 -34.99
C ASP A 19 6.89 -4.02 -33.78
N ALA A 20 5.77 -3.40 -33.39
CA ALA A 20 4.99 -3.74 -32.19
C ALA A 20 4.56 -5.22 -32.17
N VAL A 21 4.15 -5.78 -33.31
CA VAL A 21 3.75 -7.19 -33.41
C VAL A 21 4.92 -8.14 -33.08
N ALA A 22 6.10 -7.83 -33.58
CA ALA A 22 7.30 -8.63 -33.31
C ALA A 22 7.76 -8.48 -31.85
N ALA A 23 7.62 -7.29 -31.29
CA ALA A 23 7.92 -7.01 -29.88
C ALA A 23 6.94 -7.73 -28.93
N LEU A 24 5.65 -7.73 -29.24
CA LEU A 24 4.62 -8.44 -28.47
C LEU A 24 4.80 -9.95 -28.53
N LYS A 25 5.12 -10.52 -29.69
CA LYS A 25 5.43 -11.96 -29.81
C LYS A 25 6.62 -12.41 -28.96
N LYS A 26 7.57 -11.54 -28.65
CA LYS A 26 8.67 -11.86 -27.73
C LYS A 26 8.24 -11.95 -26.28
N LEU A 27 7.11 -11.36 -25.93
CA LEU A 27 6.53 -11.43 -24.57
C LEU A 27 5.70 -12.70 -24.37
N ASP A 28 5.21 -13.31 -25.43
CA ASP A 28 4.53 -14.60 -25.40
C ASP A 28 5.54 -15.73 -25.14
N LYS A 29 5.69 -16.06 -23.86
CA LYS A 29 6.68 -17.05 -23.40
C LYS A 29 6.22 -18.49 -23.62
N ASN A 30 4.91 -18.74 -23.55
CA ASN A 30 4.32 -20.06 -23.70
C ASN A 30 3.98 -20.38 -25.15
N LYS A 31 4.06 -19.38 -26.05
CA LYS A 31 3.79 -19.50 -27.49
C LYS A 31 2.36 -19.98 -27.83
N ASP A 32 1.39 -19.49 -27.06
CA ASP A 32 -0.02 -19.78 -27.28
C ASP A 32 -0.75 -18.73 -28.14
N ASP A 33 0.01 -17.77 -28.71
CA ASP A 33 -0.46 -16.62 -29.50
C ASP A 33 -1.38 -15.67 -28.69
N LYS A 34 -1.30 -15.72 -27.36
CA LYS A 34 -2.03 -14.84 -26.44
C LYS A 34 -1.05 -14.19 -25.48
N LEU A 35 -1.33 -12.96 -25.08
CA LEU A 35 -0.55 -12.26 -24.05
C LEU A 35 -1.35 -12.18 -22.75
N THR A 36 -0.85 -12.86 -21.76
CA THR A 36 -1.42 -12.84 -20.41
C THR A 36 -0.85 -11.68 -19.57
N ALA A 37 -1.55 -11.29 -18.51
CA ALA A 37 -1.07 -10.27 -17.59
C ALA A 37 0.26 -10.65 -16.92
N GLU A 38 0.58 -11.93 -16.82
CA GLU A 38 1.85 -12.41 -16.25
C GLU A 38 3.00 -12.25 -17.24
N GLU A 39 2.77 -12.44 -18.52
CA GLU A 39 3.76 -12.23 -19.57
C GLU A 39 4.05 -10.75 -19.82
N LEU A 40 3.07 -9.89 -19.57
CA LEU A 40 3.22 -8.43 -19.67
C LEU A 40 3.92 -7.80 -18.46
N ARG A 41 4.13 -8.54 -17.36
CA ARG A 41 4.85 -8.02 -16.19
C ARG A 41 6.33 -7.84 -16.51
N PRO A 42 6.91 -6.64 -16.29
CA PRO A 42 8.34 -6.44 -16.45
C PRO A 42 9.11 -7.36 -15.49
N ASN A 43 10.04 -8.11 -16.05
CA ASN A 43 10.87 -9.06 -15.30
C ASN A 43 11.99 -8.27 -14.58
N PHE A 44 11.72 -7.75 -13.40
CA PHE A 44 12.71 -7.09 -12.56
C PHE A 44 13.59 -8.12 -11.84
N GLY A 45 14.33 -8.96 -12.55
CA GLY A 45 15.20 -9.88 -11.84
C GLY A 45 15.79 -11.05 -12.60
N ALA A 46 16.37 -10.81 -13.78
CA ALA A 46 17.22 -11.83 -14.38
C ALA A 46 18.47 -11.22 -15.01
N ASN A 47 19.38 -10.71 -14.17
CA ASN A 47 20.79 -10.62 -14.53
C ASN A 47 21.68 -10.57 -13.27
N ARG A 48 21.88 -11.73 -12.65
CA ARG A 48 23.05 -12.02 -11.84
C ARG A 48 23.47 -13.46 -12.12
N SER A 49 24.18 -13.63 -13.22
CA SER A 49 25.06 -14.80 -13.36
C SER A 49 26.28 -14.61 -12.47
N GLY A 50 26.48 -15.57 -11.56
CA GLY A 50 27.79 -15.80 -11.00
C GLY A 50 27.88 -15.90 -9.50
N ARG A 51 27.90 -17.14 -9.05
CA ARG A 51 28.56 -17.75 -7.88
C ARG A 51 27.67 -18.13 -6.71
N GLY A 52 27.54 -19.41 -6.67
CA GLY A 52 27.51 -20.44 -5.62
C GLY A 52 27.10 -20.06 -4.21
N GLY A 53 26.15 -20.82 -3.66
CA GLY A 53 26.01 -21.01 -2.22
C GLY A 53 24.57 -20.83 -1.73
N SER A 54 23.89 -21.98 -1.60
CA SER A 54 22.88 -22.31 -0.60
C SER A 54 21.85 -21.27 -0.16
N GLY A 55 20.59 -21.60 -0.40
CA GLY A 55 19.47 -21.06 0.34
C GLY A 55 18.68 -19.98 -0.37
N ILE A 56 17.98 -20.34 -1.46
CA ILE A 56 16.85 -19.54 -1.95
C ILE A 56 15.69 -19.83 -0.99
N PRO A 57 15.18 -18.84 -0.22
CA PRO A 57 13.94 -19.08 0.49
C PRO A 57 12.85 -19.27 -0.56
N ASP A 58 12.20 -20.42 -0.47
CA ASP A 58 11.03 -20.80 -1.25
C ASP A 58 9.97 -19.69 -1.24
N ARG A 59 9.84 -18.95 -2.35
CA ARG A 59 8.83 -17.92 -2.55
C ARG A 59 7.44 -18.48 -2.87
N SER A 60 7.28 -19.79 -2.86
CA SER A 60 5.98 -20.45 -3.02
C SER A 60 5.16 -20.52 -1.73
N ARG A 61 5.70 -20.05 -0.59
CA ARG A 61 4.87 -19.79 0.58
C ARG A 61 4.11 -18.49 0.34
N ALA A 62 2.88 -18.62 -0.14
CA ALA A 62 1.87 -17.59 0.04
C ALA A 62 1.98 -17.08 1.50
N PRO A 63 1.95 -15.77 1.73
CA PRO A 63 1.95 -15.28 3.10
C PRO A 63 0.81 -15.99 3.81
N VAL A 64 1.16 -16.80 4.81
CA VAL A 64 0.18 -17.42 5.70
C VAL A 64 -0.53 -16.25 6.35
N THR A 65 -1.69 -15.92 5.81
CA THR A 65 -2.59 -14.93 6.39
C THR A 65 -3.14 -15.53 7.68
N GLN A 66 -2.37 -15.41 8.76
CA GLN A 66 -2.94 -15.54 10.08
C GLN A 66 -4.11 -14.55 10.14
N PRO A 67 -5.29 -14.96 10.60
CA PRO A 67 -6.37 -14.03 10.81
C PRO A 67 -5.85 -12.90 11.69
N LEU A 68 -5.93 -11.69 11.18
CA LEU A 68 -5.45 -10.50 11.90
C LEU A 68 -6.11 -10.49 13.28
N LYS A 69 -5.31 -10.57 14.34
CA LYS A 69 -5.82 -10.44 15.71
C LYS A 69 -6.68 -9.19 15.82
N PRO A 70 -7.80 -9.23 16.56
CA PRO A 70 -8.56 -8.01 16.84
C PRO A 70 -7.61 -6.96 17.40
N LEU A 71 -7.70 -5.73 16.87
CA LEU A 71 -6.87 -4.66 17.40
C LEU A 71 -7.28 -4.35 18.83
N PRO A 72 -6.32 -4.09 19.72
CA PRO A 72 -6.61 -3.59 21.04
C PRO A 72 -7.38 -2.26 20.96
N PRO A 73 -8.08 -1.84 22.04
CA PRO A 73 -8.69 -0.52 22.11
C PRO A 73 -7.70 0.57 21.69
N VAL A 74 -8.18 1.63 21.02
CA VAL A 74 -7.31 2.75 20.61
C VAL A 74 -6.69 3.36 21.87
N ALA A 75 -5.37 3.27 21.98
CA ALA A 75 -4.67 4.01 23.00
C ALA A 75 -4.86 5.52 22.75
N LYS A 76 -5.42 6.25 23.69
CA LYS A 76 -5.59 7.71 23.55
C LYS A 76 -4.26 8.44 23.74
N GLN A 77 -3.35 7.85 24.51
CA GLN A 77 -2.04 8.43 24.85
C GLN A 77 -0.99 7.32 24.92
N ILE A 78 0.23 7.66 24.55
CA ILE A 78 1.43 6.83 24.68
C ILE A 78 2.50 7.68 25.34
N GLY A 79 3.02 7.22 26.49
CA GLY A 79 4.01 7.99 27.24
C GLY A 79 3.54 9.39 27.69
N GLY A 80 2.22 9.57 27.88
CA GLY A 80 1.63 10.87 28.26
C GLY A 80 1.35 11.80 27.07
N VAL A 81 1.74 11.43 25.85
CA VAL A 81 1.49 12.20 24.61
C VAL A 81 0.26 11.63 23.89
N SER A 82 -0.65 12.47 23.46
CA SER A 82 -1.85 12.01 22.73
C SER A 82 -1.46 11.44 21.36
N THR A 83 -2.24 10.47 20.87
CA THR A 83 -2.00 9.89 19.52
C THR A 83 -2.09 10.93 18.43
N ARG A 84 -2.92 11.96 18.60
CA ARG A 84 -3.01 13.09 17.68
C ARG A 84 -1.71 13.91 17.63
N GLU A 85 -1.13 14.22 18.79
CA GLU A 85 0.17 14.91 18.86
C GLU A 85 1.29 14.05 18.27
N ILE A 86 1.27 12.74 18.52
CA ILE A 86 2.23 11.80 17.92
C ILE A 86 2.14 11.86 16.39
N LEU A 87 0.94 11.84 15.81
CA LEU A 87 0.76 11.98 14.37
C LEU A 87 1.32 13.32 13.85
N GLN A 88 1.14 14.41 14.58
CA GLN A 88 1.70 15.71 14.23
C GLN A 88 3.23 15.73 14.30
N LEU A 89 3.84 15.04 15.27
CA LEU A 89 5.29 14.88 15.35
C LEU A 89 5.86 14.10 14.16
N PHE A 90 5.12 13.17 13.61
CA PHE A 90 5.47 12.50 12.36
C PHE A 90 5.30 13.39 11.12
N GLY A 91 4.66 14.56 11.26
CA GLY A 91 4.36 15.48 10.18
C GLY A 91 3.04 15.20 9.46
N ALA A 92 2.17 14.38 10.05
CA ALA A 92 0.87 14.07 9.47
C ALA A 92 -0.06 15.30 9.52
N LYS A 93 -0.71 15.58 8.39
CA LYS A 93 -1.76 16.61 8.23
C LYS A 93 -3.15 16.04 8.50
N GLY A 94 -3.26 14.69 8.42
CA GLY A 94 -4.48 13.95 8.67
C GLY A 94 -5.53 14.14 7.57
N ARG A 95 -6.79 13.85 7.92
CA ARG A 95 -7.93 13.82 6.99
C ARG A 95 -8.24 15.14 6.25
N HIS A 96 -7.64 16.25 6.68
CA HIS A 96 -7.87 17.57 6.08
C HIS A 96 -6.66 18.09 5.28
N GLY A 97 -5.61 17.29 5.13
CA GLY A 97 -4.34 17.72 4.56
C GLY A 97 -4.21 17.62 3.04
N GLY A 98 -5.25 17.19 2.34
CA GLY A 98 -5.19 16.98 0.89
C GLY A 98 -5.28 18.27 0.08
N THR A 99 -4.57 18.31 -1.06
CA THR A 99 -4.73 19.35 -2.06
C THR A 99 -6.01 19.12 -2.89
N GLU A 100 -6.56 20.19 -3.47
CA GLU A 100 -7.72 20.08 -4.38
C GLU A 100 -7.50 19.06 -5.50
N ARG A 101 -6.27 18.98 -6.01
CA ARG A 101 -5.90 18.03 -7.08
C ARG A 101 -5.95 16.57 -6.58
N GLU A 102 -5.47 16.30 -5.37
CA GLU A 102 -5.53 14.98 -4.77
C GLU A 102 -6.99 14.57 -4.48
N LEU A 103 -7.76 15.48 -3.91
CA LEU A 103 -9.18 15.25 -3.64
C LEU A 103 -9.95 14.96 -4.93
N ALA A 104 -9.75 15.76 -5.98
CA ALA A 104 -10.38 15.54 -7.29
C ALA A 104 -9.98 14.18 -7.89
N ASN A 105 -8.69 13.78 -7.74
CA ASN A 105 -8.23 12.49 -8.21
C ASN A 105 -8.86 11.32 -7.43
N TYR A 106 -8.98 11.42 -6.11
CA TYR A 106 -9.61 10.37 -5.31
C TYR A 106 -11.09 10.20 -5.63
N ARG A 107 -11.83 11.31 -5.78
CA ARG A 107 -13.24 11.29 -6.23
C ARG A 107 -13.39 10.65 -7.60
N ARG A 108 -12.50 11.00 -8.55
CA ARG A 108 -12.49 10.39 -9.88
C ARG A 108 -12.26 8.89 -9.82
N VAL A 109 -11.29 8.43 -9.00
CA VAL A 109 -11.00 6.99 -8.85
C VAL A 109 -12.16 6.28 -8.18
N PHE A 110 -12.80 6.90 -7.19
CA PHE A 110 -14.02 6.37 -6.57
C PHE A 110 -15.10 6.12 -7.62
N GLY A 111 -15.40 7.10 -8.49
CA GLY A 111 -16.40 6.96 -9.55
C GLY A 111 -16.10 5.86 -10.58
N PHE A 112 -14.84 5.51 -10.81
CA PHE A 112 -14.48 4.36 -11.66
C PHE A 112 -14.74 3.01 -11.01
N THR A 113 -14.69 2.93 -9.69
CA THR A 113 -14.89 1.70 -8.93
C THR A 113 -16.32 1.55 -8.43
N ASP A 114 -17.13 2.60 -8.51
CA ASP A 114 -18.58 2.63 -8.25
C ASP A 114 -19.32 2.15 -9.50
N ALA A 115 -19.43 0.84 -9.66
CA ALA A 115 -19.91 0.21 -10.90
C ALA A 115 -21.40 0.42 -11.15
N ASP A 116 -22.20 0.50 -10.10
CA ASP A 116 -23.66 0.72 -10.16
C ASP A 116 -24.05 2.20 -9.99
N ARG A 117 -23.06 3.07 -9.73
CA ARG A 117 -23.21 4.54 -9.60
C ARG A 117 -24.22 4.95 -8.53
N ASP A 118 -24.29 4.18 -7.45
CA ASP A 118 -25.14 4.52 -6.31
C ASP A 118 -24.47 5.46 -5.29
N GLY A 119 -23.24 5.89 -5.57
CA GLY A 119 -22.45 6.81 -4.73
C GLY A 119 -21.80 6.16 -3.53
N ARG A 120 -21.72 4.82 -3.50
CA ARG A 120 -21.12 4.06 -2.41
C ARG A 120 -20.63 2.69 -2.88
N HIS A 121 -19.64 2.16 -2.23
CA HIS A 121 -19.16 0.82 -2.47
C HIS A 121 -19.75 -0.15 -1.44
N SER A 122 -20.55 -1.10 -1.88
CA SER A 122 -20.95 -2.23 -1.06
C SER A 122 -19.81 -3.24 -0.91
N LYS A 123 -19.90 -4.15 0.09
CA LYS A 123 -18.96 -5.27 0.23
C LYS A 123 -18.84 -6.09 -1.05
N LYS A 124 -19.96 -6.30 -1.74
CA LYS A 124 -20.00 -7.05 -2.99
C LYS A 124 -19.19 -6.36 -4.08
N VAL A 125 -19.41 -5.08 -4.31
CA VAL A 125 -18.70 -4.30 -5.32
C VAL A 125 -17.20 -4.24 -5.00
N TYR A 126 -16.84 -3.94 -3.76
CA TYR A 126 -15.46 -3.71 -3.38
C TYR A 126 -14.65 -4.99 -3.15
N ILE A 127 -15.23 -5.99 -2.49
CA ILE A 127 -14.51 -7.20 -2.07
C ILE A 127 -14.60 -8.30 -3.14
N GLU A 128 -15.81 -8.59 -3.64
CA GLU A 128 -16.01 -9.70 -4.56
C GLU A 128 -15.58 -9.35 -5.99
N ASN A 129 -15.92 -8.15 -6.48
CA ASN A 129 -15.65 -7.72 -7.84
C ASN A 129 -14.31 -6.98 -8.03
N GLY A 130 -13.58 -6.71 -6.96
CA GLY A 130 -12.31 -5.99 -7.05
C GLY A 130 -11.21 -6.79 -7.74
N ALA A 131 -10.45 -6.14 -8.66
CA ALA A 131 -9.53 -6.81 -9.58
C ALA A 131 -8.06 -6.88 -9.11
N TYR A 132 -7.59 -5.98 -8.24
CA TYR A 132 -6.15 -5.74 -8.06
C TYR A 132 -5.52 -6.24 -6.75
N LEU A 133 -6.32 -6.67 -5.79
CA LEU A 133 -5.87 -7.10 -4.45
C LEU A 133 -6.52 -8.43 -4.09
N THR A 134 -5.93 -9.15 -3.13
CA THR A 134 -6.57 -10.36 -2.59
C THR A 134 -7.90 -10.01 -1.90
N PRO A 135 -8.89 -10.91 -1.87
CA PRO A 135 -10.15 -10.67 -1.17
C PRO A 135 -9.97 -10.26 0.31
N GLN A 136 -8.98 -10.84 1.00
CA GLN A 136 -8.66 -10.50 2.38
C GLN A 136 -8.13 -9.07 2.52
N SER A 137 -7.23 -8.66 1.60
CA SER A 137 -6.72 -7.29 1.59
C SER A 137 -7.84 -6.29 1.32
N ARG A 138 -8.73 -6.59 0.36
CA ARG A 138 -9.91 -5.76 0.07
C ARG A 138 -10.86 -5.67 1.26
N GLN A 139 -11.09 -6.78 1.95
CA GLN A 139 -11.91 -6.79 3.16
C GLN A 139 -11.30 -5.91 4.26
N GLY A 140 -9.98 -5.98 4.48
CA GLY A 140 -9.29 -5.14 5.46
C GLY A 140 -9.39 -3.65 5.12
N ILE A 141 -9.21 -3.29 3.85
CA ILE A 141 -9.33 -1.91 3.38
C ILE A 141 -10.78 -1.43 3.48
N PHE A 142 -11.75 -2.26 3.10
CA PHE A 142 -13.17 -1.95 3.23
C PHE A 142 -13.53 -1.63 4.69
N GLN A 143 -13.18 -2.51 5.63
CA GLN A 143 -13.43 -2.31 7.06
C GLN A 143 -12.72 -1.06 7.62
N ALA A 144 -11.54 -0.73 7.10
CA ALA A 144 -10.82 0.48 7.50
C ALA A 144 -11.46 1.75 6.92
N SER A 145 -12.12 1.65 5.77
CA SER A 145 -12.76 2.78 5.10
C SER A 145 -14.17 3.04 5.61
N ASP A 146 -14.95 2.01 5.89
CA ASP A 146 -16.29 2.06 6.47
C ASP A 146 -16.19 2.55 7.94
N SER A 147 -16.13 3.86 8.11
CA SER A 147 -15.85 4.49 9.40
C SER A 147 -17.08 4.53 10.32
N ASN A 148 -18.27 4.56 9.74
CA ASN A 148 -19.54 4.57 10.45
C ASN A 148 -20.12 3.17 10.67
N ASN A 149 -19.49 2.12 10.08
CA ASN A 149 -19.90 0.71 10.13
C ASN A 149 -21.32 0.45 9.59
N ASP A 150 -21.75 1.21 8.57
CA ASP A 150 -23.06 1.00 7.93
C ASP A 150 -23.04 -0.10 6.85
N GLY A 151 -21.86 -0.67 6.59
CA GLY A 151 -21.66 -1.75 5.62
C GLY A 151 -21.43 -1.25 4.19
N PHE A 152 -21.25 0.04 4.01
CA PHE A 152 -20.91 0.69 2.75
C PHE A 152 -19.69 1.59 2.94
N VAL A 153 -19.05 1.95 1.86
CA VAL A 153 -18.02 3.00 1.83
C VAL A 153 -18.51 4.10 0.91
N SER A 154 -18.89 5.22 1.47
CA SER A 154 -19.26 6.42 0.74
C SER A 154 -18.04 7.08 0.08
N GLU A 155 -18.27 7.97 -0.89
CA GLU A 155 -17.19 8.77 -1.50
C GLU A 155 -16.39 9.52 -0.44
N ALA A 156 -17.06 10.12 0.54
CA ALA A 156 -16.40 10.87 1.61
C ALA A 156 -15.47 9.98 2.45
N GLU A 157 -15.93 8.81 2.86
CA GLU A 157 -15.13 7.83 3.61
C GLU A 157 -13.97 7.28 2.79
N TYR A 158 -14.19 7.04 1.50
CA TYR A 158 -13.13 6.62 0.59
C TYR A 158 -12.03 7.69 0.49
N VAL A 159 -12.41 8.94 0.25
CA VAL A 159 -11.49 10.06 0.14
C VAL A 159 -10.72 10.26 1.45
N GLU A 160 -11.41 10.26 2.59
CA GLU A 160 -10.77 10.36 3.91
C GLU A 160 -9.76 9.23 4.14
N ASN A 161 -10.15 8.00 3.85
CA ASN A 161 -9.25 6.85 3.98
C ASN A 161 -8.03 6.97 3.09
N ARG A 162 -8.19 7.46 1.85
CA ARG A 162 -7.09 7.69 0.90
C ARG A 162 -6.13 8.75 1.42
N LEU A 163 -6.63 9.89 1.91
CA LEU A 163 -5.81 10.94 2.50
C LEU A 163 -4.94 10.40 3.65
N ILE A 164 -5.57 9.70 4.60
CA ILE A 164 -4.89 9.14 5.76
C ILE A 164 -3.84 8.10 5.33
N THR A 165 -4.21 7.17 4.45
CA THR A 165 -3.34 6.03 4.13
C THR A 165 -2.20 6.39 3.19
N ASP A 166 -2.41 7.31 2.25
CA ASP A 166 -1.35 7.69 1.32
C ASP A 166 -0.32 8.59 2.02
N GLU A 167 -0.76 9.51 2.89
CA GLU A 167 0.15 10.26 3.76
C GLU A 167 0.95 9.34 4.69
N ALA A 168 0.28 8.40 5.34
CA ALA A 168 0.93 7.44 6.23
C ALA A 168 1.99 6.59 5.52
N LYS A 169 1.74 6.17 4.27
CA LYS A 169 2.71 5.45 3.45
C LYS A 169 3.94 6.30 3.13
N LEU A 170 3.75 7.59 2.82
CA LEU A 170 4.87 8.50 2.59
C LEU A 170 5.73 8.64 3.84
N ILE A 171 5.10 8.81 5.01
CA ILE A 171 5.79 8.89 6.30
C ILE A 171 6.53 7.59 6.60
N PHE A 172 5.91 6.43 6.34
CA PHE A 172 6.55 5.13 6.50
C PHE A 172 7.80 5.00 5.61
N SER A 173 7.66 5.31 4.33
CA SER A 173 8.76 5.24 3.36
C SER A 173 9.91 6.19 3.69
N ASP A 174 9.63 7.33 4.30
CA ASP A 174 10.65 8.29 4.76
C ASP A 174 11.43 7.76 5.98
N MET A 175 10.82 6.90 6.78
CA MET A 175 11.47 6.26 7.93
C MET A 175 12.19 4.95 7.57
N ASP A 176 11.75 4.24 6.53
CA ASP A 176 12.34 2.99 6.03
C ASP A 176 13.63 3.30 5.26
N ALA A 177 14.72 3.50 6.01
CA ALA A 177 15.98 3.96 5.48
C ALA A 177 16.66 2.98 4.51
N ASN A 178 16.41 1.70 4.67
CA ASN A 178 16.99 0.64 3.82
C ASN A 178 16.08 0.24 2.64
N GLY A 179 14.84 0.76 2.57
CA GLY A 179 13.89 0.52 1.49
C GLY A 179 13.39 -0.92 1.39
N ASN A 180 13.41 -1.68 2.49
CA ASN A 180 12.99 -3.09 2.49
C ASN A 180 11.47 -3.28 2.72
N ASN A 181 10.70 -2.20 2.89
CA ASN A 181 9.29 -2.15 3.22
C ASN A 181 8.95 -2.76 4.59
N ARG A 182 9.92 -2.74 5.50
CA ARG A 182 9.80 -3.12 6.90
C ARG A 182 10.42 -2.02 7.74
N LEU A 183 9.73 -1.56 8.75
CA LEU A 183 10.24 -0.53 9.64
C LEU A 183 10.57 -1.16 10.99
N THR A 184 11.80 -0.99 11.43
CA THR A 184 12.28 -1.41 12.74
C THR A 184 12.23 -0.27 13.73
N ALA A 185 12.25 -0.58 15.04
CA ALA A 185 12.37 0.44 16.09
C ALA A 185 13.61 1.32 15.92
N LYS A 186 14.71 0.73 15.41
CA LYS A 186 15.96 1.46 15.15
C LYS A 186 15.80 2.49 14.03
N GLU A 187 15.12 2.14 12.95
CA GLU A 187 14.87 3.06 11.84
C GLU A 187 13.90 4.17 12.25
N LEU A 188 12.85 3.84 13.00
CA LEU A 188 11.94 4.84 13.56
C LEU A 188 12.69 5.86 14.43
N LEU A 189 13.57 5.41 15.32
CA LEU A 189 14.42 6.28 16.13
C LEU A 189 15.38 7.11 15.26
N ALA A 190 16.05 6.47 14.31
CA ALA A 190 17.03 7.10 13.42
C ALA A 190 16.39 8.17 12.51
N SER A 191 15.09 8.06 12.22
CA SER A 191 14.36 9.06 11.44
C SER A 191 14.32 10.44 12.07
N GLY A 192 14.56 10.53 13.40
CA GLY A 192 14.54 11.78 14.16
C GLY A 192 13.16 12.43 14.32
N LYS A 193 12.09 11.78 13.83
CA LYS A 193 10.71 12.31 13.95
C LYS A 193 10.24 12.33 15.39
N LEU A 194 10.60 11.33 16.18
CA LEU A 194 10.38 11.29 17.62
C LEU A 194 11.72 11.40 18.33
N LYS A 195 11.95 12.52 19.01
CA LYS A 195 13.22 12.79 19.70
C LYS A 195 13.36 12.08 21.04
N ASP A 196 12.25 11.77 21.68
CA ASP A 196 12.22 11.03 22.95
C ASP A 196 12.23 9.52 22.64
N GLU A 197 13.29 8.85 23.08
CA GLU A 197 13.47 7.40 22.84
C GLU A 197 12.39 6.56 23.53
N LYS A 198 11.93 6.95 24.73
CA LYS A 198 10.86 6.22 25.42
C LYS A 198 9.55 6.34 24.68
N LEU A 199 9.25 7.54 24.18
CA LEU A 199 8.08 7.76 23.35
C LEU A 199 8.17 6.97 22.06
N ALA A 200 9.31 7.00 21.37
CA ALA A 200 9.51 6.27 20.11
C ALA A 200 9.34 4.76 20.29
N ASN A 201 9.93 4.18 21.34
CA ASN A 201 9.77 2.77 21.66
C ASN A 201 8.31 2.43 22.04
N GLY A 202 7.64 3.29 22.79
CA GLY A 202 6.23 3.14 23.12
C GLY A 202 5.31 3.19 21.89
N VAL A 203 5.59 4.11 20.97
CA VAL A 203 4.87 4.24 19.69
C VAL A 203 5.12 3.02 18.80
N PHE A 204 6.38 2.58 18.68
CA PHE A 204 6.71 1.38 17.91
C PHE A 204 5.94 0.16 18.45
N LYS A 205 5.99 -0.06 19.77
CA LYS A 205 5.25 -1.16 20.40
C LYS A 205 3.73 -1.08 20.21
N ALA A 206 3.17 0.12 20.15
CA ALA A 206 1.73 0.28 19.90
C ALA A 206 1.35 0.03 18.44
N LEU A 207 2.28 0.20 17.51
CA LEU A 207 2.12 -0.09 16.09
C LEU A 207 2.36 -1.57 15.77
N ASP A 208 3.33 -2.21 16.44
CA ASP A 208 3.71 -3.61 16.32
C ASP A 208 2.70 -4.50 17.07
N THR A 209 1.61 -4.83 16.38
CA THR A 209 0.49 -5.57 16.98
C THR A 209 0.69 -7.08 17.00
N ASN A 210 1.63 -7.58 16.21
CA ASN A 210 2.00 -8.99 16.17
C ASN A 210 3.24 -9.30 17.02
N GLU A 211 3.94 -8.25 17.52
CA GLU A 211 5.10 -8.32 18.40
C GLU A 211 6.30 -9.03 17.75
N ASP A 212 6.46 -8.91 16.43
CA ASP A 212 7.58 -9.53 15.70
C ASP A 212 8.82 -8.61 15.60
N GLY A 213 8.72 -7.37 16.07
CA GLY A 213 9.80 -6.38 16.07
C GLY A 213 10.00 -5.66 14.75
N GLU A 214 9.13 -5.87 13.76
CA GLU A 214 9.14 -5.23 12.47
C GLU A 214 7.74 -4.76 12.10
N LEU A 215 7.59 -3.56 11.57
CA LEU A 215 6.31 -3.07 11.06
C LEU A 215 6.25 -3.25 9.54
N VAL A 216 5.25 -3.94 9.07
CA VAL A 216 4.88 -3.94 7.64
C VAL A 216 3.80 -2.91 7.37
N ILE A 217 3.74 -2.39 6.14
CA ILE A 217 2.77 -1.33 5.76
C ILE A 217 1.32 -1.67 6.17
N PRO A 218 0.77 -2.89 5.95
CA PRO A 218 -0.60 -3.19 6.35
C PRO A 218 -0.85 -3.08 7.85
N GLU A 219 0.10 -3.52 8.67
CA GLU A 219 0.03 -3.44 10.12
C GLU A 219 0.09 -2.00 10.60
N TYR A 220 1.09 -1.26 10.13
CA TYR A 220 1.27 0.16 10.40
C TYR A 220 0.01 0.97 10.05
N LEU A 221 -0.54 0.83 8.84
CA LEU A 221 -1.73 1.54 8.39
C LEU A 221 -2.97 1.21 9.21
N ARG A 222 -3.06 -0.02 9.70
CA ARG A 222 -4.20 -0.48 10.49
C ARG A 222 -4.32 0.27 11.82
N VAL A 223 -3.21 0.53 12.50
CA VAL A 223 -3.17 1.29 13.75
C VAL A 223 -3.21 2.79 13.47
N TRP A 224 -2.39 3.26 12.53
CA TRP A 224 -2.32 4.66 12.12
C TRP A 224 -3.70 5.22 11.74
N GLY A 225 -4.43 4.51 10.89
CA GLY A 225 -5.76 4.93 10.46
C GLY A 225 -6.76 5.09 11.61
N ARG A 226 -6.62 4.30 12.66
CA ARG A 226 -7.44 4.45 13.88
C ARG A 226 -7.04 5.69 14.67
N TRP A 227 -5.74 5.97 14.81
CA TRP A 227 -5.28 7.18 15.48
C TRP A 227 -5.72 8.44 14.74
N ALA A 228 -5.65 8.43 13.42
CA ALA A 228 -5.99 9.58 12.58
C ALA A 228 -7.48 9.94 12.58
N ARG A 229 -8.37 8.99 12.95
CA ARG A 229 -9.83 9.21 13.01
C ARG A 229 -10.34 9.60 14.40
N HIS A 230 -9.54 9.43 15.43
CA HIS A 230 -9.86 9.76 16.83
C HIS A 230 -9.05 10.95 17.34
#